data_f767a46aa58331e03dd1ed30a9d6738b
#
_entry.id   f767a46aa58331e03dd1ed30a9d6738b
#
_cell.length_a   1.000
_cell.length_b   1.000
_cell.length_c   1.000
_cell.angle_alpha   90.00
_cell.angle_beta   90.00
_cell.angle_gamma   90.00
#
_symmetry.space_group_name_H-M   'P 1'
#
loop_
_entity.id
_entity.type
_entity.pdbx_description
1 polymer ?
#
loop_
_entity_poly.entity_id
_entity_poly.type
_entity_poly.pdbx_seq_one_letter_code
_entity_poly.pdbx_strand_id
1 'polypeptide(L)'
;DILKIFPTQKPHCTTRLVLKTPKTETSNRVVWLPKTVAELLVQYKKDQQELKEFLGSAYNDYNLVIALDNGNPVESRIVRDRFQRLCEENDYEVVVFHSLRHLSTGYKLKMTNGDVKSVQGDTGHAEAEMVTDVYSEIIDEDRRFNAQKMDKEFYSTLNDDTNNPTQDTAVTDSDMALLELIKSLSPEMKEQFLKQALQR
;
A
#
# COMPACT_ATOMS: atom_id res chain seq x y z
N ASP A 1 0.08 25.02 13.73
CA ASP A 1 -0.68 26.28 13.82
C ASP A 1 -2.10 26.09 13.30
N ILE A 2 -3.05 26.88 13.85
CA ILE A 2 -4.43 26.92 13.35
C ILE A 2 -4.48 27.91 12.18
N LEU A 3 -4.90 27.44 11.01
CA LEU A 3 -5.04 28.25 9.80
C LEU A 3 -6.44 28.88 9.70
N LYS A 4 -7.47 28.13 10.10
CA LYS A 4 -8.86 28.58 10.04
C LYS A 4 -9.73 27.87 11.07
N ILE A 5 -10.66 28.61 11.67
CA ILE A 5 -11.71 28.06 12.54
C ILE A 5 -13.03 28.24 11.79
N PHE A 6 -13.75 27.13 11.61
CA PHE A 6 -15.06 27.14 10.95
C PHE A 6 -16.18 27.45 11.95
N PRO A 7 -17.26 28.09 11.53
CA PRO A 7 -18.45 28.27 12.36
C PRO A 7 -19.03 26.94 12.83
N THR A 8 -19.73 26.97 13.94
CA THR A 8 -20.48 25.79 14.41
C THR A 8 -21.63 25.49 13.43
N GLN A 9 -21.74 24.25 13.01
CA GLN A 9 -22.76 23.83 12.03
C GLN A 9 -24.13 23.55 12.68
N LYS A 10 -24.15 23.37 13.99
CA LYS A 10 -25.38 23.08 14.76
C LYS A 10 -25.51 24.06 15.93
N PRO A 11 -26.74 24.52 16.22
CA PRO A 11 -26.99 25.26 17.44
C PRO A 11 -26.61 24.41 18.65
N HIS A 12 -26.07 25.01 19.68
CA HIS A 12 -25.59 24.37 20.93
C HIS A 12 -24.40 23.44 20.80
N CYS A 13 -23.69 23.42 19.65
CA CYS A 13 -22.46 22.66 19.50
C CYS A 13 -21.30 23.44 20.15
N THR A 14 -20.61 22.80 21.07
CA THR A 14 -19.43 23.37 21.75
C THR A 14 -18.12 23.10 21.00
N THR A 15 -18.14 22.17 20.04
CA THR A 15 -16.96 21.82 19.23
C THR A 15 -16.96 22.56 17.91
N ARG A 16 -15.78 22.96 17.44
CA ARG A 16 -15.59 23.61 16.15
C ARG A 16 -14.60 22.83 15.30
N LEU A 17 -14.86 22.77 14.00
CA LEU A 17 -13.88 22.28 13.05
C LEU A 17 -12.78 23.32 12.86
N VAL A 18 -11.54 22.87 12.77
CA VAL A 18 -10.38 23.74 12.56
C VAL A 18 -9.51 23.16 11.46
N LEU A 19 -9.03 24.03 10.59
CA LEU A 19 -7.97 23.70 9.64
C LEU A 19 -6.63 24.03 10.33
N LYS A 20 -5.72 23.05 10.34
CA LYS A 20 -4.39 23.17 10.94
C LYS A 20 -3.31 22.85 9.92
N THR A 21 -2.12 23.34 10.17
CA THR A 21 -0.92 22.84 9.47
C THR A 21 -0.71 21.35 9.77
N PRO A 22 -0.12 20.59 8.82
CA PRO A 22 0.27 19.21 9.07
C PRO A 22 1.14 19.07 10.34
N LYS A 23 1.02 17.93 11.03
CA LYS A 23 1.77 17.68 12.27
C LYS A 23 3.25 17.37 12.02
N THR A 24 3.59 16.83 10.86
CA THR A 24 4.95 16.41 10.49
C THR A 24 5.31 17.01 9.13
N GLU A 25 6.59 17.26 8.91
CA GLU A 25 7.09 17.75 7.62
C GLU A 25 6.80 16.79 6.48
N THR A 26 6.88 15.48 6.73
CA THR A 26 6.58 14.43 5.76
C THR A 26 5.11 14.43 5.29
N SER A 27 4.22 15.06 6.05
CA SER A 27 2.83 15.26 5.66
C SER A 27 2.64 16.36 4.61
N ASN A 28 3.64 17.24 4.44
CA ASN A 28 3.64 18.28 3.40
C ASN A 28 4.32 17.71 2.14
N ARG A 29 3.53 17.11 1.26
CA ARG A 29 4.03 16.43 0.08
C ARG A 29 3.11 16.58 -1.13
N VAL A 30 3.64 16.35 -2.32
CA VAL A 30 2.84 16.17 -3.53
C VAL A 30 2.31 14.74 -3.56
N VAL A 31 1.03 14.59 -3.86
CA VAL A 31 0.39 13.29 -4.07
C VAL A 31 -0.01 13.19 -5.54
N TRP A 32 0.52 12.19 -6.24
CA TRP A 32 0.17 11.91 -7.62
C TRP A 32 -1.15 11.12 -7.66
N LEU A 33 -2.11 11.67 -8.39
CA LEU A 33 -3.43 11.05 -8.50
C LEU A 33 -3.52 10.17 -9.76
N PRO A 34 -4.14 8.98 -9.67
CA PRO A 34 -4.54 8.24 -10.87
C PRO A 34 -5.45 9.11 -11.76
N LYS A 35 -5.32 8.95 -13.08
CA LYS A 35 -6.08 9.73 -14.05
C LYS A 35 -7.59 9.72 -13.76
N THR A 36 -8.15 8.55 -13.50
CA THR A 36 -9.57 8.39 -13.18
C THR A 36 -9.99 9.23 -11.96
N VAL A 37 -9.17 9.25 -10.91
CA VAL A 37 -9.46 10.06 -9.70
C VAL A 37 -9.37 11.54 -10.01
N ALA A 38 -8.40 11.96 -10.83
CA ALA A 38 -8.26 13.35 -11.25
C ALA A 38 -9.48 13.82 -12.08
N GLU A 39 -9.96 12.99 -13.00
CA GLU A 39 -11.17 13.26 -13.80
C GLU A 39 -12.42 13.38 -12.93
N LEU A 40 -12.60 12.49 -11.96
CA LEU A 40 -13.69 12.59 -10.98
C LEU A 40 -13.63 13.89 -10.18
N LEU A 41 -12.45 14.30 -9.73
CA LEU A 41 -12.30 15.58 -8.99
C LEU A 41 -12.55 16.79 -9.86
N VAL A 42 -12.21 16.75 -11.15
CA VAL A 42 -12.55 17.81 -12.11
C VAL A 42 -14.07 17.93 -12.29
N GLN A 43 -14.76 16.79 -12.42
CA GLN A 43 -16.23 16.80 -12.52
C GLN A 43 -16.84 17.32 -11.22
N TYR A 44 -16.43 16.80 -10.08
CA TYR A 44 -16.90 17.25 -8.77
C TYR A 44 -16.71 18.77 -8.56
N LYS A 45 -15.59 19.33 -9.03
CA LYS A 45 -15.36 20.78 -8.98
C LYS A 45 -16.37 21.56 -9.81
N LYS A 46 -16.80 21.05 -10.98
CA LYS A 46 -17.85 21.68 -11.80
C LYS A 46 -19.19 21.65 -11.09
N ASP A 47 -19.58 20.48 -10.58
CA ASP A 47 -20.83 20.31 -9.85
C ASP A 47 -20.89 21.22 -8.61
N GLN A 48 -19.77 21.35 -7.90
CA GLN A 48 -19.63 22.27 -6.76
C GLN A 48 -19.76 23.74 -7.18
N GLN A 49 -19.24 24.12 -8.34
CA GLN A 49 -19.35 25.46 -8.87
C GLN A 49 -20.80 25.80 -9.27
N GLU A 50 -21.49 24.87 -9.93
CA GLU A 50 -22.91 25.02 -10.28
C GLU A 50 -23.77 25.18 -9.02
N LEU A 51 -23.52 24.38 -8.00
CA LEU A 51 -24.20 24.46 -6.71
C LEU A 51 -23.96 25.81 -6.01
N LYS A 52 -22.72 26.30 -6.07
CA LYS A 52 -22.34 27.60 -5.52
C LYS A 52 -23.06 28.74 -6.22
N GLU A 53 -23.16 28.69 -7.54
CA GLU A 53 -23.91 29.69 -8.35
C GLU A 53 -25.40 29.64 -8.04
N PHE A 54 -25.97 28.45 -7.89
CA PHE A 54 -27.39 28.27 -7.54
C PHE A 54 -27.74 28.80 -6.16
N LEU A 55 -26.90 28.53 -5.14
CA LEU A 55 -27.13 28.95 -3.76
C LEU A 55 -26.74 30.40 -3.48
N GLY A 56 -25.84 30.98 -4.28
CA GLY A 56 -25.40 32.36 -4.13
C GLY A 56 -24.86 32.65 -2.73
N SER A 57 -25.43 33.61 -2.04
CA SER A 57 -25.00 34.01 -0.68
C SER A 57 -25.25 32.97 0.41
N ALA A 58 -26.05 31.93 0.14
CA ALA A 58 -26.26 30.83 1.07
C ALA A 58 -25.12 29.79 1.05
N TYR A 59 -24.23 29.84 0.04
CA TYR A 59 -23.07 28.99 -0.05
C TYR A 59 -21.87 29.58 0.69
N ASN A 60 -21.30 28.81 1.61
CA ASN A 60 -20.08 29.20 2.35
C ASN A 60 -18.83 28.78 1.58
N ASP A 61 -18.23 29.70 0.82
CA ASP A 61 -17.03 29.40 0.05
C ASP A 61 -15.76 29.42 0.91
N TYR A 62 -15.32 28.25 1.28
CA TYR A 62 -14.06 28.02 2.00
C TYR A 62 -12.94 27.48 1.13
N ASN A 63 -13.15 27.38 -0.18
CA ASN A 63 -12.21 26.81 -1.14
C ASN A 63 -11.77 25.38 -0.74
N LEU A 64 -12.72 24.57 -0.29
CA LEU A 64 -12.49 23.17 0.09
C LEU A 64 -12.67 22.26 -1.12
N VAL A 65 -11.77 21.27 -1.27
CA VAL A 65 -11.92 20.24 -2.32
C VAL A 65 -13.18 19.41 -2.07
N ILE A 66 -13.43 19.03 -0.83
CA ILE A 66 -14.65 18.29 -0.45
C ILE A 66 -15.40 19.14 0.59
N ALA A 67 -16.63 19.47 0.27
CA ALA A 67 -17.52 20.27 1.11
C ALA A 67 -18.92 19.64 1.16
N LEU A 68 -19.71 20.06 2.14
CA LEU A 68 -21.15 19.81 2.15
C LEU A 68 -21.83 20.69 1.08
N ASP A 69 -23.08 20.40 0.75
CA ASP A 69 -23.86 21.12 -0.28
C ASP A 69 -23.93 22.64 -0.03
N ASN A 70 -23.86 23.07 1.22
CA ASN A 70 -23.80 24.48 1.59
C ASN A 70 -22.37 25.05 1.69
N GLY A 71 -21.36 24.33 1.23
CA GLY A 71 -19.95 24.73 1.25
C GLY A 71 -19.23 24.56 2.57
N ASN A 72 -19.90 24.11 3.62
CA ASN A 72 -19.28 23.86 4.91
C ASN A 72 -18.34 22.64 4.88
N PRO A 73 -17.32 22.57 5.78
CA PRO A 73 -16.41 21.44 5.84
C PRO A 73 -17.15 20.16 6.28
N VAL A 74 -16.72 19.04 5.70
CA VAL A 74 -17.25 17.71 6.02
C VAL A 74 -16.57 17.20 7.30
N GLU A 75 -17.37 16.78 8.28
CA GLU A 75 -16.84 16.11 9.47
C GLU A 75 -16.42 14.68 9.16
N SER A 76 -15.33 14.20 9.78
CA SER A 76 -14.83 12.83 9.60
C SER A 76 -15.89 11.75 9.92
N ARG A 77 -16.82 12.05 10.82
CA ARG A 77 -17.94 11.19 11.15
C ARG A 77 -18.85 10.98 9.94
N ILE A 78 -19.19 12.05 9.21
CA ILE A 78 -20.05 11.96 8.02
C ILE A 78 -19.42 11.05 6.96
N VAL A 79 -18.10 11.18 6.76
CA VAL A 79 -17.37 10.33 5.80
C VAL A 79 -17.44 8.86 6.21
N ARG A 80 -17.20 8.56 7.50
CA ARG A 80 -17.28 7.18 8.00
C ARG A 80 -18.67 6.60 7.89
N ASP A 81 -19.69 7.34 8.33
CA ASP A 81 -21.08 6.89 8.29
C ASP A 81 -21.56 6.64 6.84
N ARG A 82 -21.11 7.46 5.89
CA ARG A 82 -21.38 7.27 4.47
C ARG A 82 -20.66 6.07 3.89
N PHE A 83 -19.41 5.87 4.27
CA PHE A 83 -18.62 4.71 3.84
C PHE A 83 -19.20 3.40 4.39
N GLN A 84 -19.56 3.37 5.67
CA GLN A 84 -20.21 2.21 6.27
C GLN A 84 -21.51 1.86 5.53
N ARG A 85 -22.38 2.86 5.30
CA ARG A 85 -23.62 2.67 4.55
C ARG A 85 -23.38 2.15 3.14
N LEU A 86 -22.36 2.67 2.44
CA LEU A 86 -21.98 2.18 1.12
C LEU A 86 -21.58 0.68 1.16
N CYS A 87 -20.86 0.24 2.18
CA CYS A 87 -20.52 -1.17 2.35
C CYS A 87 -21.80 -2.00 2.59
N GLU A 88 -22.67 -1.57 3.50
CA GLU A 88 -23.91 -2.27 3.82
C GLU A 88 -24.88 -2.37 2.63
N GLU A 89 -25.03 -1.30 1.85
CA GLU A 89 -25.90 -1.26 0.66
C GLU A 89 -25.41 -2.13 -0.51
N ASN A 90 -24.12 -2.51 -0.51
CA ASN A 90 -23.51 -3.32 -1.57
C ASN A 90 -23.04 -4.69 -1.07
N ASP A 91 -23.48 -5.13 0.10
CA ASP A 91 -23.09 -6.41 0.72
C ASP A 91 -21.56 -6.58 0.84
N TYR A 92 -20.81 -5.48 1.04
CA TYR A 92 -19.40 -5.53 1.34
C TYR A 92 -19.16 -5.66 2.83
N GLU A 93 -18.08 -6.34 3.19
CA GLU A 93 -17.62 -6.37 4.58
C GLU A 93 -17.33 -4.95 5.08
N VAL A 94 -17.90 -4.59 6.23
CA VAL A 94 -17.69 -3.28 6.85
C VAL A 94 -16.30 -3.25 7.49
N VAL A 95 -15.40 -2.51 6.88
CA VAL A 95 -14.04 -2.31 7.38
C VAL A 95 -13.86 -0.91 7.96
N VAL A 96 -12.88 -0.74 8.84
CA VAL A 96 -12.51 0.57 9.37
C VAL A 96 -11.95 1.43 8.23
N PHE A 97 -12.40 2.68 8.11
CA PHE A 97 -11.97 3.59 7.01
C PHE A 97 -10.44 3.69 6.88
N HIS A 98 -9.70 3.60 7.99
CA HIS A 98 -8.24 3.60 7.97
C HIS A 98 -7.62 2.34 7.33
N SER A 99 -8.33 1.22 7.32
CA SER A 99 -7.88 -0.02 6.66
C SER A 99 -7.70 0.15 5.15
N LEU A 100 -8.43 1.10 4.52
CA LEU A 100 -8.23 1.44 3.12
C LEU A 100 -6.81 1.96 2.84
N ARG A 101 -6.21 2.65 3.82
CA ARG A 101 -4.82 3.10 3.73
C ARG A 101 -3.86 1.91 3.76
N HIS A 102 -4.08 0.94 4.64
CA HIS A 102 -3.27 -0.28 4.70
C HIS A 102 -3.40 -1.09 3.41
N LEU A 103 -4.63 -1.29 2.93
CA LEU A 103 -4.89 -1.97 1.66
C LEU A 103 -4.18 -1.28 0.48
N SER A 104 -4.28 0.05 0.39
CA SER A 104 -3.61 0.82 -0.66
C SER A 104 -2.08 0.67 -0.59
N THR A 105 -1.50 0.66 0.62
CA THR A 105 -0.06 0.47 0.83
C THR A 105 0.38 -0.92 0.38
N GLY A 106 -0.32 -1.96 0.81
CA GLY A 106 -0.02 -3.34 0.41
C GLY A 106 -0.15 -3.56 -1.10
N TYR A 107 -1.22 -3.00 -1.71
CA TYR A 107 -1.41 -3.09 -3.16
C TYR A 107 -0.29 -2.39 -3.95
N LYS A 108 0.14 -1.21 -3.52
CA LYS A 108 1.26 -0.48 -4.11
C LYS A 108 2.57 -1.25 -3.99
N LEU A 109 2.84 -1.86 -2.83
CA LEU A 109 4.02 -2.71 -2.65
C LEU A 109 4.01 -3.91 -3.61
N LYS A 110 2.86 -4.56 -3.78
CA LYS A 110 2.71 -5.64 -4.77
C LYS A 110 2.99 -5.15 -6.19
N MET A 111 2.43 -4.00 -6.58
CA MET A 111 2.65 -3.42 -7.92
C MET A 111 4.10 -3.00 -8.19
N THR A 112 4.82 -2.58 -7.16
CA THR A 112 6.22 -2.12 -7.26
C THR A 112 7.24 -3.22 -6.96
N ASN A 113 6.81 -4.48 -6.87
CA ASN A 113 7.66 -5.62 -6.49
C ASN A 113 8.43 -5.38 -5.18
N GLY A 114 7.77 -4.76 -4.19
CA GLY A 114 8.34 -4.54 -2.87
C GLY A 114 9.20 -3.28 -2.75
N ASP A 115 9.12 -2.31 -3.65
CA ASP A 115 9.83 -1.04 -3.50
C ASP A 115 9.24 -0.19 -2.34
N VAL A 116 9.68 -0.54 -1.13
CA VAL A 116 9.26 0.11 0.12
C VAL A 116 9.49 1.61 0.09
N LYS A 117 10.60 2.07 -0.51
CA LYS A 117 10.99 3.48 -0.50
C LYS A 117 10.07 4.33 -1.37
N SER A 118 9.71 3.83 -2.55
CA SER A 118 8.74 4.48 -3.44
C SER A 118 7.37 4.57 -2.76
N VAL A 119 6.89 3.48 -2.18
CA VAL A 119 5.58 3.42 -1.50
C VAL A 119 5.55 4.28 -0.24
N GLN A 120 6.65 4.37 0.52
CA GLN A 120 6.79 5.26 1.66
C GLN A 120 6.62 6.73 1.24
N GLY A 121 7.27 7.14 0.16
CA GLY A 121 7.13 8.49 -0.42
C GLY A 121 5.69 8.83 -0.77
N ASP A 122 5.01 7.92 -1.43
CA ASP A 122 3.62 8.06 -1.88
C ASP A 122 2.62 8.14 -0.71
N THR A 123 2.76 7.24 0.26
CA THR A 123 1.83 7.13 1.39
C THR A 123 2.15 8.11 2.51
N GLY A 124 3.37 8.66 2.55
CA GLY A 124 3.83 9.60 3.57
C GLY A 124 3.94 8.97 4.96
N HIS A 125 4.33 7.69 5.03
CA HIS A 125 4.72 7.07 6.28
C HIS A 125 6.09 7.62 6.71
N ALA A 126 6.22 8.05 7.96
CA ALA A 126 7.47 8.57 8.49
C ALA A 126 8.54 7.48 8.56
N GLU A 127 8.14 6.24 8.84
CA GLU A 127 9.01 5.09 9.02
C GLU A 127 8.71 4.01 7.96
N ALA A 128 9.76 3.43 7.39
CA ALA A 128 9.66 2.34 6.42
C ALA A 128 9.04 1.08 7.06
N GLU A 129 9.26 0.88 8.36
CA GLU A 129 8.72 -0.24 9.13
C GLU A 129 7.19 -0.31 9.06
N MET A 130 6.50 0.83 9.13
CA MET A 130 5.04 0.88 8.94
C MET A 130 4.57 0.42 7.55
N VAL A 131 5.43 0.50 6.55
CA VAL A 131 5.14 0.01 5.20
C VAL A 131 5.42 -1.49 5.10
N THR A 132 6.49 -1.97 5.75
CA THR A 132 6.88 -3.39 5.75
C THR A 132 5.97 -4.26 6.60
N ASP A 133 5.43 -3.75 7.70
CA ASP A 133 4.47 -4.47 8.54
C ASP A 133 3.20 -4.83 7.75
N VAL A 134 2.71 -3.89 6.92
CA VAL A 134 1.57 -4.16 6.02
C VAL A 134 1.92 -5.22 4.96
N TYR A 135 3.18 -5.27 4.53
CA TYR A 135 3.65 -6.24 3.54
C TYR A 135 3.77 -7.66 4.10
N SER A 136 4.07 -7.80 5.39
CA SER A 136 4.21 -9.12 6.03
C SER A 136 2.94 -9.96 5.98
N GLU A 137 1.76 -9.36 5.91
CA GLU A 137 0.47 -10.05 5.79
C GLU A 137 0.18 -10.61 4.37
N ILE A 138 0.86 -10.08 3.33
CA ILE A 138 0.61 -10.46 1.92
C ILE A 138 1.52 -11.62 1.45
N ILE A 139 2.45 -12.05 2.28
CA ILE A 139 3.64 -12.83 1.93
C ILE A 139 3.38 -14.26 1.41
N ASP A 140 2.26 -14.92 1.70
CA ASP A 140 2.10 -16.34 1.35
C ASP A 140 1.95 -16.59 -0.16
N GLU A 141 1.25 -15.73 -0.89
CA GLU A 141 1.19 -15.81 -2.36
C GLU A 141 2.53 -15.47 -3.01
N ASP A 142 3.21 -14.46 -2.50
CA ASP A 142 4.51 -14.02 -3.02
C ASP A 142 5.62 -15.05 -2.75
N ARG A 143 5.56 -15.79 -1.63
CA ARG A 143 6.48 -16.92 -1.35
C ARG A 143 6.33 -18.04 -2.37
N ARG A 144 5.09 -18.39 -2.77
CA ARG A 144 4.85 -19.36 -3.84
C ARG A 144 5.37 -18.87 -5.18
N PHE A 145 5.11 -17.61 -5.50
CA PHE A 145 5.59 -16.98 -6.73
C PHE A 145 7.12 -16.91 -6.78
N ASN A 146 7.77 -16.55 -5.68
CA ASN A 146 9.24 -16.53 -5.58
C ASN A 146 9.82 -17.93 -5.72
N ALA A 147 9.20 -18.95 -5.14
CA ALA A 147 9.63 -20.34 -5.33
C ALA A 147 9.49 -20.78 -6.79
N GLN A 148 8.39 -20.48 -7.44
CA GLN A 148 8.19 -20.79 -8.87
C GLN A 148 9.14 -20.01 -9.78
N LYS A 149 9.44 -18.76 -9.45
CA LYS A 149 10.39 -17.94 -10.18
C LYS A 149 11.82 -18.48 -10.04
N MET A 150 12.18 -18.91 -8.85
CA MET A 150 13.46 -19.56 -8.58
C MET A 150 13.59 -20.89 -9.34
N ASP A 151 12.54 -21.70 -9.37
CA ASP A 151 12.46 -22.92 -10.19
C ASP A 151 12.69 -22.61 -11.68
N LYS A 152 12.01 -21.60 -12.17
CA LYS A 152 12.05 -21.23 -13.60
C LYS A 152 13.36 -20.55 -14.02
N GLU A 153 13.91 -19.66 -13.17
CA GLU A 153 15.08 -18.86 -13.54
C GLU A 153 16.40 -19.50 -13.15
N PHE A 154 16.42 -20.31 -12.09
CA PHE A 154 17.65 -20.94 -11.58
C PHE A 154 17.72 -22.42 -11.89
N TYR A 155 16.66 -23.21 -11.62
CA TYR A 155 16.72 -24.65 -11.78
C TYR A 155 16.39 -25.12 -13.21
N SER A 156 15.69 -24.35 -14.05
CA SER A 156 15.46 -24.71 -15.46
C SER A 156 16.75 -24.66 -16.29
N THR A 157 17.66 -23.74 -15.97
CA THR A 157 18.99 -23.67 -16.63
C THR A 157 19.87 -24.88 -16.31
N LEU A 158 19.64 -25.54 -15.17
CA LEU A 158 20.36 -26.77 -14.80
C LEU A 158 19.81 -28.03 -15.52
N ASN A 159 18.57 -27.96 -16.03
CA ASN A 159 17.91 -29.07 -16.72
C ASN A 159 18.10 -29.05 -18.24
N ASP A 160 18.46 -27.91 -18.84
CA ASP A 160 18.74 -27.83 -20.28
C ASP A 160 20.09 -28.45 -20.68
N ASP A 161 21.00 -28.63 -19.74
CA ASP A 161 22.29 -29.28 -19.97
C ASP A 161 22.22 -30.84 -19.93
N THR A 162 21.05 -31.45 -19.63
CA THR A 162 20.91 -32.91 -19.50
C THR A 162 20.40 -33.65 -20.72
N ASN A 163 20.22 -32.98 -21.87
CA ASN A 163 19.81 -33.64 -23.12
C ASN A 163 20.98 -33.97 -24.07
N ASN A 164 22.08 -34.48 -23.53
CA ASN A 164 23.06 -35.17 -24.35
C ASN A 164 23.39 -36.51 -23.73
N PRO A 165 23.06 -37.67 -24.38
CA PRO A 165 23.41 -39.00 -23.85
C PRO A 165 24.88 -39.32 -24.17
N THR A 166 25.59 -39.69 -23.12
CA THR A 166 26.98 -40.22 -23.09
C THR A 166 28.07 -39.17 -22.88
N GLN A 167 28.55 -39.05 -21.64
CA GLN A 167 29.94 -39.35 -21.27
C GLN A 167 30.23 -38.89 -19.82
N ASP A 168 30.80 -39.84 -19.10
CA ASP A 168 31.64 -39.73 -17.89
C ASP A 168 31.40 -38.59 -16.89
N THR A 169 31.18 -39.00 -15.66
CA THR A 169 31.14 -38.23 -14.40
C THR A 169 32.34 -37.28 -14.25
N ALA A 170 32.29 -36.16 -14.92
CA ALA A 170 33.15 -35.01 -14.59
C ALA A 170 32.35 -34.09 -13.66
N VAL A 171 32.82 -33.92 -12.44
CA VAL A 171 32.34 -32.94 -11.46
C VAL A 171 32.37 -31.56 -12.15
N THR A 172 31.22 -30.94 -12.33
CA THR A 172 31.13 -29.63 -12.99
C THR A 172 31.67 -28.52 -12.08
N ASP A 173 32.09 -27.40 -12.67
CA ASP A 173 32.53 -26.20 -11.89
C ASP A 173 31.49 -25.74 -10.88
N SER A 174 30.19 -25.96 -11.17
CA SER A 174 29.07 -25.66 -10.25
C SER A 174 29.04 -26.60 -9.05
N ASP A 175 29.36 -27.90 -9.24
CA ASP A 175 29.43 -28.88 -8.17
C ASP A 175 30.65 -28.62 -7.29
N MET A 176 31.74 -28.12 -7.88
CA MET A 176 32.93 -27.68 -7.14
C MET A 176 32.64 -26.45 -6.29
N ALA A 177 31.91 -25.46 -6.83
CA ALA A 177 31.51 -24.27 -6.08
C ALA A 177 30.57 -24.62 -4.91
N LEU A 178 29.63 -25.55 -5.14
CA LEU A 178 28.71 -26.04 -4.09
C LEU A 178 29.49 -26.82 -2.99
N LEU A 179 30.45 -27.64 -3.38
CA LEU A 179 31.32 -28.37 -2.45
C LEU A 179 32.20 -27.42 -1.64
N GLU A 180 32.72 -26.34 -2.23
CA GLU A 180 33.48 -25.33 -1.51
C GLU A 180 32.57 -24.54 -0.53
N LEU A 181 31.34 -24.20 -0.94
CA LEU A 181 30.37 -23.56 -0.06
C LEU A 181 30.03 -24.45 1.16
N ILE A 182 29.76 -25.73 0.92
CA ILE A 182 29.51 -26.72 1.99
C ILE A 182 30.75 -26.90 2.90
N LYS A 183 31.95 -26.86 2.33
CA LYS A 183 33.17 -26.93 3.12
C LYS A 183 33.38 -25.69 4.01
N SER A 184 32.95 -24.53 3.57
CA SER A 184 33.07 -23.27 4.32
C SER A 184 32.05 -23.11 5.46
N LEU A 185 30.99 -23.93 5.51
CA LEU A 185 30.01 -23.92 6.59
C LEU A 185 30.59 -24.43 7.90
N SER A 186 30.16 -23.80 9.01
CA SER A 186 30.56 -24.29 10.34
C SER A 186 30.03 -25.70 10.62
N PRO A 187 30.68 -26.48 11.51
CA PRO A 187 30.25 -27.85 11.84
C PRO A 187 28.79 -27.93 12.29
N GLU A 188 28.31 -26.91 13.01
CA GLU A 188 26.94 -26.82 13.52
C GLU A 188 25.92 -26.62 12.38
N MET A 189 26.25 -25.80 11.39
CA MET A 189 25.39 -25.60 10.20
C MET A 189 25.34 -26.83 9.31
N LYS A 190 26.44 -27.59 9.18
CA LYS A 190 26.48 -28.86 8.44
C LYS A 190 25.58 -29.92 9.08
N GLU A 191 25.55 -29.99 10.39
CA GLU A 191 24.71 -30.93 11.12
C GLU A 191 23.22 -30.58 11.03
N GLN A 192 22.89 -29.29 11.04
CA GLN A 192 21.53 -28.80 10.84
C GLN A 192 21.02 -29.11 9.43
N PHE A 193 21.87 -28.93 8.41
CA PHE A 193 21.54 -29.24 7.02
C PHE A 193 21.29 -30.72 6.78
N LEU A 194 22.12 -31.58 7.38
CA LEU A 194 21.95 -33.05 7.32
C LEU A 194 20.68 -33.51 8.03
N LYS A 195 20.33 -32.93 9.17
CA LYS A 195 19.11 -33.28 9.89
C LYS A 195 17.84 -32.87 9.09
N GLN A 196 17.87 -31.75 8.40
CA GLN A 196 16.75 -31.34 7.53
C GLN A 196 16.62 -32.18 6.24
N ALA A 197 17.74 -32.62 5.67
CA ALA A 197 17.74 -33.46 4.45
C ALA A 197 17.28 -34.90 4.72
N LEU A 198 17.43 -35.41 5.93
CA LEU A 198 17.05 -36.78 6.33
C LEU A 198 15.61 -36.88 6.90
N GLN A 199 14.90 -35.75 7.03
CA GLN A 199 13.50 -35.71 7.50
C GLN A 199 12.45 -35.60 6.37
N ARG A 200 12.87 -35.90 5.12
CA ARG A 200 11.95 -36.00 3.96
C ARG A 200 11.77 -37.41 3.48
#